data_1cc420b7216413a89fc0a803df5665df
#
_entry.id   1cc420b7216413a89fc0a803df5665df
#
_cell.length_a   1.000
_cell.length_b   1.000
_cell.length_c   1.000
_cell.angle_alpha   90.00
_cell.angle_beta   90.00
_cell.angle_gamma   90.00
#
_symmetry.space_group_name_H-M   'P 1'
#
loop_
_entity.id
_entity.type
_entity.pdbx_description
1 polymer ?
#
loop_
_entity_poly.entity_id
_entity_poly.type
_entity_poly.pdbx_seq_one_letter_code
_entity_poly.pdbx_strand_id
1 'polypeptide(L)'
;MENTEMVLQEPTVLPQKSESEQIAELLRVMQGMAQMIRATHDRMAALEAQVRHLTKVTPAQATAINKAVRQRAEVLCRKYGATGCERQVADRIRRAIKLGSGASNVREIPACEYKVTMNQVSMWDDYKVIRDIKTKAREQKG
;
A
#
# COMPACT_ATOMS: atom_id res chain seq x y z
N MET A 1 74.31 -0.47 -26.20
CA MET A 1 74.34 0.89 -25.71
C MET A 1 73.16 1.70 -26.13
N GLU A 2 72.93 1.77 -27.36
CA GLU A 2 71.80 2.55 -27.88
C GLU A 2 70.46 2.00 -27.51
N ASN A 3 70.44 0.72 -27.25
CA ASN A 3 69.17 0.04 -26.96
C ASN A 3 68.55 0.43 -25.67
N THR A 4 69.33 0.93 -24.73
CA THR A 4 68.78 1.31 -23.43
C THR A 4 67.92 2.54 -23.51
N GLU A 5 68.20 3.40 -24.41
CA GLU A 5 67.42 4.61 -24.60
C GLU A 5 66.02 4.32 -25.12
N MET A 6 65.92 3.38 -26.05
CA MET A 6 64.63 3.01 -26.64
C MET A 6 63.71 2.38 -25.60
N VAL A 7 64.23 1.61 -24.69
CA VAL A 7 63.45 0.93 -23.68
C VAL A 7 62.83 1.94 -22.70
N LEU A 8 63.52 3.00 -22.39
CA LEU A 8 63.04 4.00 -21.46
C LEU A 8 61.87 4.83 -21.99
N GLN A 9 61.78 4.94 -23.30
CA GLN A 9 60.71 5.74 -23.89
C GLN A 9 59.41 5.02 -24.00
N GLU A 10 59.41 3.72 -24.09
CA GLU A 10 58.21 2.92 -24.32
C GLU A 10 57.17 3.06 -23.27
N PRO A 11 57.51 3.04 -21.98
CA PRO A 11 56.48 3.10 -20.95
C PRO A 11 55.67 4.38 -20.93
N THR A 12 56.22 5.43 -21.53
CA THR A 12 55.56 6.74 -21.52
C THR A 12 54.60 6.93 -22.67
N VAL A 13 54.53 5.95 -23.55
CA VAL A 13 53.73 6.06 -24.78
C VAL A 13 52.24 5.85 -24.54
N LEU A 14 51.83 5.37 -23.38
CA LEU A 14 50.43 5.21 -23.10
C LEU A 14 49.71 6.55 -23.24
N PRO A 15 48.69 6.60 -24.09
CA PRO A 15 47.96 7.84 -24.31
C PRO A 15 47.34 8.32 -23.03
N GLN A 16 47.72 9.48 -22.59
CA GLN A 16 47.10 10.13 -21.45
C GLN A 16 45.91 10.92 -21.97
N LYS A 17 44.81 10.73 -21.35
CA LYS A 17 43.62 11.49 -21.67
C LYS A 17 43.82 12.92 -21.20
N SER A 18 43.30 13.87 -21.93
CA SER A 18 43.28 15.26 -21.50
C SER A 18 42.44 15.39 -20.21
N GLU A 19 42.66 16.47 -19.48
CA GLU A 19 41.88 16.72 -18.26
C GLU A 19 40.38 16.77 -18.55
N SER A 20 39.98 17.36 -19.67
CA SER A 20 38.57 17.43 -20.07
C SER A 20 38.00 16.06 -20.36
N GLU A 21 38.76 15.15 -20.94
CA GLU A 21 38.32 13.78 -21.17
C GLU A 21 38.19 13.01 -19.89
N GLN A 22 39.10 13.21 -18.95
CA GLN A 22 39.04 12.57 -17.64
C GLN A 22 37.82 13.05 -16.85
N ILE A 23 37.52 14.34 -16.90
CA ILE A 23 36.34 14.92 -16.28
C ILE A 23 35.08 14.35 -16.91
N ALA A 24 35.03 14.23 -18.23
CA ALA A 24 33.88 13.69 -18.94
C ALA A 24 33.63 12.23 -18.55
N GLU A 25 34.68 11.43 -18.42
CA GLU A 25 34.56 10.05 -17.98
C GLU A 25 34.05 9.96 -16.54
N LEU A 26 34.61 10.79 -15.67
CA LEU A 26 34.17 10.83 -14.29
C LEU A 26 32.70 11.20 -14.20
N LEU A 27 32.25 12.18 -14.94
CA LEU A 27 30.85 12.58 -15.01
C LEU A 27 29.95 11.44 -15.50
N ARG A 28 30.38 10.68 -16.51
CA ARG A 28 29.62 9.51 -16.97
C ARG A 28 29.49 8.45 -15.87
N VAL A 29 30.58 8.18 -15.16
CA VAL A 29 30.56 7.22 -14.05
C VAL A 29 29.62 7.70 -12.96
N MET A 30 29.68 8.97 -12.61
CA MET A 30 28.81 9.56 -11.60
C MET A 30 27.34 9.51 -12.00
N GLN A 31 27.04 9.78 -13.29
CA GLN A 31 25.67 9.66 -13.81
C GLN A 31 25.18 8.23 -13.77
N GLY A 32 26.04 7.27 -14.14
CA GLY A 32 25.72 5.85 -14.06
C GLY A 32 25.43 5.42 -12.63
N MET A 33 26.24 5.87 -11.68
CA MET A 33 26.03 5.59 -10.27
C MET A 33 24.73 6.20 -9.76
N ALA A 34 24.43 7.44 -10.15
CA ALA A 34 23.20 8.10 -9.78
C ALA A 34 21.97 7.35 -10.31
N GLN A 35 22.04 6.85 -11.53
CA GLN A 35 20.97 6.05 -12.12
C GLN A 35 20.79 4.72 -11.36
N MET A 36 21.88 4.07 -10.99
CA MET A 36 21.82 2.83 -10.20
C MET A 36 21.20 3.06 -8.83
N ILE A 37 21.56 4.16 -8.18
CA ILE A 37 20.99 4.54 -6.89
C ILE A 37 19.49 4.75 -7.02
N ARG A 38 19.04 5.49 -8.03
CA ARG A 38 17.61 5.70 -8.28
C ARG A 38 16.88 4.39 -8.52
N ALA A 39 17.44 3.53 -9.37
CA ALA A 39 16.84 2.22 -9.66
C ALA A 39 16.74 1.37 -8.39
N THR A 40 17.75 1.41 -7.54
CA THR A 40 17.75 0.68 -6.27
C THR A 40 16.68 1.25 -5.32
N HIS A 41 16.58 2.57 -5.21
CA HIS A 41 15.54 3.21 -4.41
C HIS A 41 14.14 2.86 -4.91
N ASP A 42 13.92 2.86 -6.23
CA ASP A 42 12.64 2.49 -6.81
C ASP A 42 12.27 1.05 -6.51
N ARG A 43 13.24 0.14 -6.59
CA ARG A 43 13.03 -1.27 -6.23
C ARG A 43 12.72 -1.43 -4.75
N MET A 44 13.43 -0.72 -3.89
CA MET A 44 13.17 -0.75 -2.45
C MET A 44 11.77 -0.24 -2.12
N ALA A 45 11.36 0.86 -2.75
CA ALA A 45 10.03 1.41 -2.56
C ALA A 45 8.95 0.43 -3.02
N ALA A 46 9.16 -0.24 -4.15
CA ALA A 46 8.24 -1.26 -4.65
C ALA A 46 8.15 -2.46 -3.70
N LEU A 47 9.29 -2.92 -3.18
CA LEU A 47 9.33 -4.02 -2.21
C LEU A 47 8.65 -3.65 -0.91
N GLU A 48 8.89 -2.44 -0.41
CA GLU A 48 8.22 -1.93 0.79
C GLU A 48 6.72 -1.88 0.61
N ALA A 49 6.25 -1.43 -0.55
CA ALA A 49 4.83 -1.42 -0.88
C ALA A 49 4.24 -2.82 -0.87
N GLN A 50 4.95 -3.80 -1.45
CA GLN A 50 4.53 -5.20 -1.44
C GLN A 50 4.47 -5.76 -0.02
N VAL A 51 5.48 -5.47 0.80
CA VAL A 51 5.52 -5.91 2.20
C VAL A 51 4.35 -5.32 2.98
N ARG A 52 4.03 -4.05 2.76
CA ARG A 52 2.87 -3.41 3.41
C ARG A 52 1.58 -4.11 3.06
N HIS A 53 1.40 -4.54 1.82
CA HIS A 53 0.20 -5.28 1.41
C HIS A 53 0.16 -6.69 1.97
N LEU A 54 1.32 -7.31 2.19
CA LEU A 54 1.40 -8.65 2.76
C LEU A 54 1.19 -8.65 4.27
N THR A 55 1.51 -7.55 4.95
CA THR A 55 1.29 -7.44 6.40
C THR A 55 -0.18 -7.15 6.65
N LYS A 56 -0.84 -8.06 7.35
CA LYS A 56 -2.26 -7.96 7.65
C LYS A 56 -2.49 -7.31 9.01
N VAL A 57 -3.73 -6.87 9.24
CA VAL A 57 -4.11 -6.29 10.54
C VAL A 57 -3.83 -7.28 11.67
N THR A 58 -3.46 -6.76 12.83
CA THR A 58 -3.28 -7.58 14.03
C THR A 58 -4.63 -8.10 14.52
N PRO A 59 -4.66 -9.17 15.34
CA PRO A 59 -5.92 -9.61 15.94
C PRO A 59 -6.64 -8.51 16.72
N ALA A 60 -5.92 -7.64 17.41
CA ALA A 60 -6.49 -6.49 18.11
C ALA A 60 -7.12 -5.51 17.14
N GLN A 61 -6.49 -5.23 16.01
CA GLN A 61 -7.04 -4.36 14.97
C GLN A 61 -8.28 -4.97 14.33
N ALA A 62 -8.27 -6.27 14.05
CA ALA A 62 -9.44 -6.97 13.51
C ALA A 62 -10.61 -6.89 14.47
N THR A 63 -10.38 -7.08 15.77
CA THR A 63 -11.40 -6.93 16.80
C THR A 63 -11.94 -5.50 16.84
N ALA A 64 -11.05 -4.50 16.73
CA ALA A 64 -11.45 -3.10 16.70
C ALA A 64 -12.33 -2.78 15.49
N ILE A 65 -12.00 -3.33 14.32
CA ILE A 65 -12.82 -3.16 13.11
C ILE A 65 -14.21 -3.76 13.34
N ASN A 66 -14.29 -4.98 13.82
CA ASN A 66 -15.57 -5.64 14.06
C ASN A 66 -16.42 -4.91 15.09
N LYS A 67 -15.78 -4.38 16.13
CA LYS A 67 -16.48 -3.58 17.15
C LYS A 67 -17.03 -2.29 16.53
N ALA A 68 -16.21 -1.60 15.72
CA ALA A 68 -16.63 -0.39 15.03
C ALA A 68 -17.80 -0.65 14.09
N VAL A 69 -17.78 -1.78 13.37
CA VAL A 69 -18.87 -2.19 12.47
C VAL A 69 -20.16 -2.37 13.24
N ARG A 70 -20.12 -3.08 14.38
CA ARG A 70 -21.31 -3.30 15.20
C ARG A 70 -21.86 -2.00 15.77
N GLN A 71 -20.98 -1.12 16.26
CA GLN A 71 -21.40 0.17 16.80
C GLN A 71 -22.03 1.03 15.73
N ARG A 72 -21.44 1.04 14.53
CA ARG A 72 -22.00 1.81 13.41
C ARG A 72 -23.37 1.28 12.99
N ALA A 73 -23.52 -0.05 12.95
CA ALA A 73 -24.79 -0.68 12.62
C ALA A 73 -25.88 -0.29 13.65
N GLU A 74 -25.55 -0.26 14.93
CA GLU A 74 -26.48 0.14 15.99
C GLU A 74 -26.92 1.60 15.83
N VAL A 75 -25.95 2.49 15.55
CA VAL A 75 -26.24 3.91 15.34
C VAL A 75 -27.18 4.11 14.15
N LEU A 76 -26.90 3.44 13.04
CA LEU A 76 -27.68 3.57 11.81
C LEU A 76 -29.07 2.97 11.95
N CYS A 77 -29.20 1.84 12.63
CA CYS A 77 -30.49 1.22 12.88
C CYS A 77 -31.37 2.09 13.74
N ARG A 78 -30.82 2.78 14.73
CA ARG A 78 -31.58 3.77 15.53
C ARG A 78 -31.96 4.98 14.67
N LYS A 79 -31.03 5.46 13.87
CA LYS A 79 -31.24 6.62 13.01
C LYS A 79 -32.39 6.41 12.01
N TYR A 80 -32.46 5.22 11.42
CA TYR A 80 -33.43 4.92 10.37
C TYR A 80 -34.59 4.04 10.85
N GLY A 81 -34.74 3.83 12.13
CA GLY A 81 -35.84 3.06 12.67
C GLY A 81 -35.83 1.59 12.27
N ALA A 82 -34.65 1.02 12.08
CA ALA A 82 -34.44 -0.39 11.68
C ALA A 82 -33.99 -1.25 12.86
N THR A 83 -34.54 -1.00 14.05
CA THR A 83 -34.21 -1.75 15.26
C THR A 83 -34.48 -3.23 15.07
N GLY A 84 -33.52 -4.07 15.43
CA GLY A 84 -33.56 -5.50 15.19
C GLY A 84 -32.85 -5.96 13.94
N CYS A 85 -32.38 -5.03 13.12
CA CYS A 85 -31.67 -5.33 11.87
C CYS A 85 -30.15 -5.09 11.95
N GLU A 86 -29.63 -4.91 13.16
CA GLU A 86 -28.23 -4.54 13.37
C GLU A 86 -27.26 -5.54 12.74
N ARG A 87 -27.56 -6.83 12.85
CA ARG A 87 -26.72 -7.88 12.28
C ARG A 87 -26.63 -7.79 10.76
N GLN A 88 -27.77 -7.60 10.11
CA GLN A 88 -27.84 -7.48 8.66
C GLN A 88 -27.10 -6.23 8.16
N VAL A 89 -27.26 -5.10 8.88
CA VAL A 89 -26.56 -3.86 8.55
C VAL A 89 -25.05 -4.03 8.76
N ALA A 90 -24.65 -4.67 9.86
CA ALA A 90 -23.24 -4.95 10.12
C ALA A 90 -22.63 -5.82 9.01
N ASP A 91 -23.34 -6.83 8.53
CA ASP A 91 -22.87 -7.69 7.44
C ASP A 91 -22.69 -6.89 6.14
N ARG A 92 -23.56 -5.95 5.88
CA ARG A 92 -23.42 -5.06 4.70
C ARG A 92 -22.23 -4.14 4.81
N ILE A 93 -21.96 -3.60 6.00
CA ILE A 93 -20.76 -2.78 6.23
C ILE A 93 -19.51 -3.63 6.03
N ARG A 94 -19.47 -4.84 6.58
CA ARG A 94 -18.33 -5.76 6.39
C ARG A 94 -18.11 -6.09 4.93
N ARG A 95 -19.17 -6.31 4.18
CA ARG A 95 -19.09 -6.56 2.74
C ARG A 95 -18.46 -5.37 2.00
N ALA A 96 -18.86 -4.15 2.35
CA ALA A 96 -18.34 -2.94 1.74
C ALA A 96 -16.84 -2.78 2.01
N ILE A 97 -16.39 -2.97 3.25
CA ILE A 97 -14.98 -2.84 3.58
C ILE A 97 -14.12 -3.94 2.96
N LYS A 98 -14.65 -5.16 2.86
CA LYS A 98 -13.94 -6.25 2.20
C LYS A 98 -13.78 -5.98 0.70
N LEU A 99 -14.79 -5.45 0.05
CA LEU A 99 -14.71 -5.06 -1.36
C LEU A 99 -13.66 -3.97 -1.58
N GLY A 100 -13.62 -2.98 -0.70
CA GLY A 100 -12.66 -1.89 -0.81
C GLY A 100 -11.22 -2.32 -0.63
N SER A 101 -10.95 -3.32 0.20
CA SER A 101 -9.61 -3.82 0.47
C SER A 101 -9.23 -5.03 -0.38
N GLY A 102 -10.20 -5.66 -1.05
CA GLY A 102 -9.99 -6.91 -1.77
C GLY A 102 -9.79 -8.13 -0.88
N ALA A 103 -10.04 -7.99 0.42
CA ALA A 103 -9.87 -9.07 1.39
C ALA A 103 -11.09 -9.98 1.42
N SER A 104 -10.88 -11.26 1.71
CA SER A 104 -11.97 -12.23 1.85
C SER A 104 -12.60 -12.17 3.25
N ASN A 105 -11.87 -11.71 4.24
CA ASN A 105 -12.39 -11.49 5.59
C ASN A 105 -11.63 -10.35 6.27
N VAL A 106 -12.14 -9.90 7.42
CA VAL A 106 -11.58 -8.74 8.14
C VAL A 106 -10.13 -8.97 8.55
N ARG A 107 -9.78 -10.20 8.91
CA ARG A 107 -8.41 -10.54 9.34
C ARG A 107 -7.38 -10.43 8.22
N GLU A 108 -7.82 -10.46 6.99
CA GLU A 108 -6.95 -10.40 5.81
C GLU A 108 -6.77 -8.99 5.26
N ILE A 109 -7.39 -8.01 5.87
CA ILE A 109 -7.21 -6.61 5.48
C ILE A 109 -5.76 -6.20 5.72
N PRO A 110 -5.08 -5.58 4.75
CA PRO A 110 -3.71 -5.11 4.96
C PRO A 110 -3.64 -4.11 6.11
N ALA A 111 -2.60 -4.23 6.93
CA ALA A 111 -2.40 -3.35 8.09
C ALA A 111 -2.31 -1.88 7.68
N CYS A 112 -1.73 -1.59 6.51
CA CYS A 112 -1.62 -0.23 6.00
C CYS A 112 -2.98 0.39 5.66
N GLU A 113 -4.02 -0.41 5.50
CA GLU A 113 -5.38 0.05 5.22
C GLU A 113 -6.26 0.15 6.45
N TYR A 114 -5.71 -0.12 7.64
CA TYR A 114 -6.49 -0.11 8.88
C TYR A 114 -7.20 1.23 9.12
N LYS A 115 -6.48 2.34 9.00
CA LYS A 115 -7.06 3.68 9.21
C LYS A 115 -8.14 3.99 8.19
N VAL A 116 -7.89 3.66 6.93
CA VAL A 116 -8.85 3.87 5.84
C VAL A 116 -10.09 3.04 6.09
N THR A 117 -9.93 1.78 6.51
CA THR A 117 -11.05 0.89 6.83
C THR A 117 -11.88 1.43 7.99
N MET A 118 -11.23 1.86 9.08
CA MET A 118 -11.94 2.43 10.22
C MET A 118 -12.72 3.69 9.84
N ASN A 119 -12.13 4.52 9.00
CA ASN A 119 -12.79 5.71 8.49
C ASN A 119 -13.97 5.35 7.59
N GLN A 120 -13.81 4.36 6.73
CA GLN A 120 -14.88 3.87 5.86
C GLN A 120 -16.07 3.34 6.67
N VAL A 121 -15.81 2.61 7.75
CA VAL A 121 -16.87 2.14 8.66
C VAL A 121 -17.62 3.31 9.28
N SER A 122 -16.89 4.29 9.80
CA SER A 122 -17.51 5.44 10.47
C SER A 122 -18.32 6.32 9.52
N MET A 123 -18.01 6.32 8.25
CA MET A 123 -18.68 7.13 7.23
C MET A 123 -19.75 6.34 6.45
N TRP A 124 -19.80 5.02 6.60
CA TRP A 124 -20.77 4.23 5.87
C TRP A 124 -22.19 4.61 6.32
N ASP A 125 -23.01 4.98 5.36
CA ASP A 125 -24.40 5.40 5.59
C ASP A 125 -25.18 5.21 4.30
N ASP A 126 -25.74 4.02 4.13
CA ASP A 126 -26.49 3.68 2.92
C ASP A 126 -27.96 3.48 3.29
N TYR A 127 -28.71 4.52 3.19
CA TYR A 127 -30.14 4.53 3.49
C TYR A 127 -30.93 3.51 2.66
N LYS A 128 -30.61 3.37 1.38
CA LYS A 128 -31.32 2.44 0.50
C LYS A 128 -31.15 1.00 0.92
N VAL A 129 -29.93 0.63 1.28
CA VAL A 129 -29.61 -0.72 1.76
C VAL A 129 -30.37 -0.97 3.08
N ILE A 130 -30.34 -0.02 4.01
CA ILE A 130 -30.98 -0.18 5.31
C ILE A 130 -32.50 -0.28 5.14
N ARG A 131 -33.07 0.52 4.26
CA ARG A 131 -34.49 0.45 3.93
C ARG A 131 -34.88 -0.92 3.38
N ASP A 132 -34.09 -1.47 2.48
CA ASP A 132 -34.35 -2.79 1.89
C ASP A 132 -34.27 -3.90 2.95
N ILE A 133 -33.29 -3.81 3.85
CA ILE A 133 -33.17 -4.75 4.97
C ILE A 133 -34.39 -4.67 5.86
N LYS A 134 -34.82 -3.47 6.19
CA LYS A 134 -35.99 -3.22 7.03
C LYS A 134 -37.27 -3.78 6.40
N THR A 135 -37.45 -3.57 5.10
CA THR A 135 -38.60 -4.06 4.35
C THR A 135 -38.62 -5.59 4.34
N LYS A 136 -37.50 -6.21 4.04
CA LYS A 136 -37.40 -7.69 4.04
C LYS A 136 -37.66 -8.28 5.42
N ALA A 137 -37.18 -7.63 6.48
CA ALA A 137 -37.42 -8.09 7.85
C ALA A 137 -38.90 -8.02 8.20
N ARG A 138 -39.62 -7.01 7.75
CA ARG A 138 -41.08 -6.89 7.96
C ARG A 138 -41.83 -7.97 7.20
N GLU A 139 -41.43 -8.27 5.97
CA GLU A 139 -42.06 -9.31 5.17
C GLU A 139 -41.85 -10.69 5.79
N GLN A 140 -40.68 -10.95 6.40
CA GLN A 140 -40.43 -12.22 7.07
C GLN A 140 -41.25 -12.39 8.38
N LYS A 141 -41.61 -11.29 9.03
CA LYS A 141 -42.43 -11.34 10.25
C LYS A 141 -43.92 -11.38 9.96
N GLY A 142 -44.29 -10.95 8.79
CA GLY A 142 -45.68 -11.01 8.36
C GLY A 142 -46.02 -12.36 7.79
#